data_e7b010c02536912b0890cc12ea849e92
#
_entry.id   e7b010c02536912b0890cc12ea849e92
#
_cell.length_a   1.000
_cell.length_b   1.000
_cell.length_c   1.000
_cell.angle_alpha   90.00
_cell.angle_beta   90.00
_cell.angle_gamma   90.00
#
_symmetry.space_group_name_H-M   'P 1'
#
loop_
_entity.id
_entity.type
_entity.pdbx_description
1 polymer ?
#
loop_
_entity_poly.entity_id
_entity_poly.type
_entity_poly.pdbx_seq_one_letter_code
_entity_poly.pdbx_strand_id
1 'polypeptide(L)'
;MQQDSAFLLVDIVLVLAALLPLWLAIGFTVRSPLNFLQVLLWMPAAMFTAFLWRSRLHGRIPEDIDGAILISNHRSSADPFFMQMASRRPIGWMIAREFASGPLIHHLMNILDVITAGRRGVDTAATKRVIREAKAGRLICMFPEGRLNTTEQFMQSCRPGAIMVAIRAGVPVIPCYLHNLPFSNVIAQPFYTPARVSLFVGEPIDVVKLANGQTDKATLQRVTIHCLKEIARLAGIHDWEPEMAGKNWLKDQTS
;
A
#
# COMPACT_ATOMS: atom_id res chain seq x y z
N MET A 1 34.74 -44.61 -4.56
CA MET A 1 35.40 -43.33 -4.95
C MET A 1 34.55 -42.45 -5.89
N GLN A 2 34.01 -42.96 -7.03
CA GLN A 2 33.23 -42.14 -7.96
C GLN A 2 31.80 -41.85 -7.43
N GLN A 3 31.23 -42.71 -6.62
CA GLN A 3 29.92 -42.56 -6.01
C GLN A 3 29.94 -41.57 -4.84
N ASP A 4 31.01 -41.56 -4.06
CA ASP A 4 31.17 -40.64 -2.92
C ASP A 4 31.36 -39.19 -3.37
N SER A 5 32.03 -38.98 -4.51
CA SER A 5 32.18 -37.63 -5.11
C SER A 5 30.85 -37.08 -5.64
N ALA A 6 29.94 -37.92 -6.13
CA ALA A 6 28.63 -37.49 -6.59
C ALA A 6 27.74 -37.08 -5.43
N PHE A 7 27.75 -37.82 -4.31
CA PHE A 7 27.03 -37.41 -3.10
C PHE A 7 27.56 -36.11 -2.52
N LEU A 8 28.86 -35.93 -2.44
CA LEU A 8 29.48 -34.70 -1.97
C LEU A 8 29.09 -33.48 -2.82
N LEU A 9 29.01 -33.64 -4.14
CA LEU A 9 28.54 -32.58 -5.05
C LEU A 9 27.07 -32.24 -4.81
N VAL A 10 26.20 -33.23 -4.59
CA VAL A 10 24.78 -33.01 -4.26
C VAL A 10 24.65 -32.25 -2.94
N ASP A 11 25.38 -32.65 -1.91
CA ASP A 11 25.36 -31.97 -0.61
C ASP A 11 25.82 -30.51 -0.70
N ILE A 12 26.89 -30.25 -1.45
CA ILE A 12 27.37 -28.88 -1.71
C ILE A 12 26.29 -28.05 -2.43
N VAL A 13 25.65 -28.62 -3.47
CA VAL A 13 24.59 -27.93 -4.21
C VAL A 13 23.40 -27.63 -3.30
N LEU A 14 22.99 -28.58 -2.46
CA LEU A 14 21.90 -28.40 -1.51
C LEU A 14 22.22 -27.32 -0.46
N VAL A 15 23.45 -27.31 0.08
CA VAL A 15 23.91 -26.25 1.00
C VAL A 15 23.93 -24.89 0.32
N LEU A 16 24.47 -24.79 -0.88
CA LEU A 16 24.47 -23.53 -1.65
C LEU A 16 23.07 -23.06 -1.98
N ALA A 17 22.17 -23.98 -2.36
CA ALA A 17 20.77 -23.66 -2.62
C ALA A 17 20.04 -23.19 -1.34
N ALA A 18 20.34 -23.78 -0.19
CA ALA A 18 19.80 -23.37 1.12
C ALA A 18 20.32 -22.00 1.56
N LEU A 19 21.59 -21.67 1.23
CA LEU A 19 22.20 -20.38 1.56
C LEU A 19 21.85 -19.26 0.56
N LEU A 20 21.38 -19.61 -0.63
CA LEU A 20 21.05 -18.64 -1.68
C LEU A 20 20.04 -17.57 -1.25
N PRO A 21 18.91 -17.91 -0.56
CA PRO A 21 17.97 -16.89 -0.06
C PRO A 21 18.63 -15.92 0.92
N LEU A 22 19.50 -16.41 1.80
CA LEU A 22 20.22 -15.60 2.76
C LEU A 22 21.20 -14.64 2.06
N TRP A 23 21.96 -15.15 1.09
CA TRP A 23 22.89 -14.35 0.28
C TRP A 23 22.16 -13.29 -0.53
N LEU A 24 21.02 -13.64 -1.15
CA LEU A 24 20.16 -12.70 -1.86
C LEU A 24 19.60 -11.63 -0.91
N ALA A 25 19.16 -12.01 0.29
CA ALA A 25 18.66 -11.08 1.30
C ALA A 25 19.75 -10.10 1.75
N ILE A 26 20.96 -10.58 2.00
CA ILE A 26 22.11 -9.73 2.36
C ILE A 26 22.45 -8.78 1.21
N GLY A 27 22.57 -9.30 -0.03
CA GLY A 27 22.87 -8.50 -1.19
C GLY A 27 21.80 -7.44 -1.49
N PHE A 28 20.54 -7.77 -1.24
CA PHE A 28 19.44 -6.82 -1.37
C PHE A 28 19.46 -5.77 -0.26
N THR A 29 19.72 -6.15 0.99
CA THR A 29 19.80 -5.23 2.14
C THR A 29 20.88 -4.16 1.93
N VAL A 30 22.05 -4.56 1.41
CA VAL A 30 23.15 -3.62 1.13
C VAL A 30 22.78 -2.58 0.07
N ARG A 31 21.84 -2.91 -0.85
CA ARG A 31 21.43 -2.07 -1.98
C ARG A 31 20.07 -1.39 -1.78
N SER A 32 19.41 -1.62 -0.65
CA SER A 32 18.03 -1.19 -0.39
C SER A 32 18.00 -0.34 0.89
N PRO A 33 17.08 0.61 1.02
CA PRO A 33 16.86 1.35 2.26
C PRO A 33 16.17 0.52 3.36
N LEU A 34 15.87 -0.77 3.09
CA LEU A 34 15.26 -1.69 4.04
C LEU A 34 16.34 -2.29 4.95
N ASN A 35 16.05 -2.44 6.25
CA ASN A 35 16.89 -3.22 7.14
C ASN A 35 16.75 -4.74 6.85
N PHE A 36 17.70 -5.54 7.33
CA PHE A 36 17.74 -6.99 7.07
C PHE A 36 16.42 -7.70 7.44
N LEU A 37 15.81 -7.35 8.56
CA LEU A 37 14.57 -7.97 9.01
C LEU A 37 13.38 -7.60 8.12
N GLN A 38 13.32 -6.35 7.66
CA GLN A 38 12.32 -5.90 6.68
C GLN A 38 12.51 -6.61 5.34
N VAL A 39 13.75 -6.82 4.88
CA VAL A 39 14.04 -7.59 3.66
C VAL A 39 13.58 -9.03 3.81
N LEU A 40 13.85 -9.65 4.95
CA LEU A 40 13.43 -11.04 5.23
C LEU A 40 11.90 -11.20 5.19
N LEU A 41 11.16 -10.20 5.68
CA LEU A 41 9.69 -10.17 5.61
C LEU A 41 9.19 -9.82 4.20
N TRP A 42 9.93 -8.98 3.48
CA TRP A 42 9.54 -8.56 2.13
C TRP A 42 9.78 -9.64 1.07
N MET A 43 10.79 -10.50 1.23
CA MET A 43 11.07 -11.56 0.27
C MET A 43 9.89 -12.51 -0.01
N PRO A 44 9.20 -13.07 0.99
CA PRO A 44 7.99 -13.86 0.74
C PRO A 44 6.91 -13.05 -0.01
N ALA A 45 6.72 -11.78 0.37
CA ALA A 45 5.77 -10.90 -0.30
C ALA A 45 6.13 -10.69 -1.78
N ALA A 46 7.42 -10.46 -2.09
CA ALA A 46 7.91 -10.36 -3.46
C ALA A 46 7.73 -11.67 -4.25
N MET A 47 7.93 -12.81 -3.60
CA MET A 47 7.66 -14.11 -4.21
C MET A 47 6.17 -14.30 -4.52
N PHE A 48 5.28 -13.97 -3.58
CA PHE A 48 3.83 -14.01 -3.82
C PHE A 48 3.43 -13.10 -4.98
N THR A 49 3.94 -11.86 -5.01
CA THR A 49 3.62 -10.92 -6.10
C THR A 49 4.14 -11.40 -7.45
N ALA A 50 5.30 -12.04 -7.50
CA ALA A 50 5.90 -12.52 -8.73
C ALA A 50 5.25 -13.81 -9.25
N PHE A 51 5.06 -14.82 -8.39
CA PHE A 51 4.69 -16.17 -8.81
C PHE A 51 3.20 -16.46 -8.65
N LEU A 52 2.60 -16.18 -7.47
CA LEU A 52 1.19 -16.47 -7.21
C LEU A 52 0.29 -15.48 -7.94
N TRP A 53 0.63 -14.20 -7.85
CA TRP A 53 -0.21 -13.11 -8.40
C TRP A 53 0.29 -12.59 -9.74
N ARG A 54 1.41 -13.09 -10.27
CA ARG A 54 1.98 -12.71 -11.58
C ARG A 54 1.87 -11.21 -11.85
N SER A 55 2.23 -10.43 -10.83
CA SER A 55 1.94 -8.99 -10.78
C SER A 55 2.73 -8.21 -11.82
N ARG A 56 2.10 -7.21 -12.40
CA ARG A 56 2.70 -6.27 -13.36
C ARG A 56 2.61 -4.85 -12.82
N LEU A 57 3.69 -4.10 -13.03
CA LEU A 57 3.78 -2.70 -12.63
C LEU A 57 3.78 -1.83 -13.89
N HIS A 58 2.88 -0.84 -13.93
CA HIS A 58 2.76 0.17 -14.97
C HIS A 58 3.01 1.55 -14.35
N GLY A 59 4.11 2.18 -14.69
CA GLY A 59 4.62 3.39 -14.05
C GLY A 59 5.40 3.09 -12.77
N ARG A 60 6.01 4.11 -12.21
CA ARG A 60 6.76 4.05 -10.94
C ARG A 60 6.65 5.39 -10.22
N ILE A 61 6.78 5.35 -8.90
CA ILE A 61 6.95 6.57 -8.12
C ILE A 61 8.33 7.15 -8.46
N PRO A 62 8.42 8.44 -8.84
CA PRO A 62 9.70 9.09 -9.07
C PRO A 62 10.63 8.97 -7.84
N GLU A 63 11.90 8.66 -8.06
CA GLU A 63 12.85 8.42 -6.95
C GLU A 63 13.23 9.71 -6.22
N ASP A 64 13.12 10.84 -6.89
CA ASP A 64 13.40 12.19 -6.41
C ASP A 64 12.26 12.85 -5.61
N ILE A 65 11.08 12.20 -5.53
CA ILE A 65 9.98 12.70 -4.70
C ILE A 65 10.36 12.61 -3.22
N ASP A 66 10.37 13.77 -2.57
CA ASP A 66 10.62 13.89 -1.15
C ASP A 66 9.29 13.83 -0.37
N GLY A 67 8.79 12.61 -0.18
CA GLY A 67 7.51 12.32 0.48
C GLY A 67 6.29 12.46 -0.44
N ALA A 68 5.32 11.59 -0.24
CA ALA A 68 4.03 11.64 -0.95
C ALA A 68 2.96 10.85 -0.20
N ILE A 69 1.69 11.18 -0.46
CA ILE A 69 0.55 10.34 -0.09
C ILE A 69 0.09 9.58 -1.34
N LEU A 70 0.22 8.25 -1.29
CA LEU A 70 -0.33 7.37 -2.32
C LEU A 70 -1.79 7.10 -1.99
N ILE A 71 -2.65 7.14 -2.99
CA ILE A 71 -4.06 6.77 -2.87
C ILE A 71 -4.42 5.70 -3.91
N SER A 72 -5.23 4.73 -3.51
CA SER A 72 -5.66 3.64 -4.40
C SER A 72 -7.05 3.14 -4.02
N ASN A 73 -7.70 2.41 -4.92
CA ASN A 73 -8.84 1.55 -4.59
C ASN A 73 -8.41 0.44 -3.62
N HIS A 74 -9.34 -0.08 -2.82
CA HIS A 74 -9.06 -1.03 -1.73
C HIS A 74 -9.97 -2.25 -1.80
N ARG A 75 -9.50 -3.34 -2.41
CA ARG A 75 -10.32 -4.54 -2.65
C ARG A 75 -9.78 -5.83 -2.02
N SER A 76 -8.54 -5.81 -1.53
CA SER A 76 -7.90 -7.01 -1.02
C SER A 76 -7.06 -6.70 0.23
N SER A 77 -7.02 -7.64 1.16
CA SER A 77 -6.06 -7.59 2.27
C SER A 77 -4.59 -7.64 1.80
N ALA A 78 -4.37 -8.09 0.57
CA ALA A 78 -3.06 -8.15 -0.06
C ALA A 78 -2.65 -6.84 -0.78
N ASP A 79 -3.51 -5.82 -0.86
CA ASP A 79 -3.21 -4.55 -1.54
C ASP A 79 -1.89 -3.90 -1.12
N PRO A 80 -1.47 -3.93 0.16
CA PRO A 80 -0.18 -3.41 0.57
C PRO A 80 1.02 -4.03 -0.16
N PHE A 81 0.96 -5.32 -0.45
CA PHE A 81 2.04 -6.01 -1.15
C PHE A 81 2.21 -5.52 -2.59
N PHE A 82 1.08 -5.28 -3.28
CA PHE A 82 1.09 -4.77 -4.64
C PHE A 82 1.55 -3.30 -4.66
N MET A 83 1.06 -2.48 -3.75
CA MET A 83 1.46 -1.07 -3.66
C MET A 83 2.95 -0.92 -3.40
N GLN A 84 3.56 -1.80 -2.57
CA GLN A 84 5.00 -1.77 -2.32
C GLN A 84 5.85 -1.96 -3.58
N MET A 85 5.30 -2.58 -4.65
CA MET A 85 6.00 -2.73 -5.94
C MET A 85 6.26 -1.37 -6.62
N ALA A 86 5.49 -0.34 -6.32
CA ALA A 86 5.61 0.99 -6.93
C ALA A 86 6.88 1.73 -6.52
N SER A 87 7.53 1.32 -5.40
CA SER A 87 8.70 2.00 -4.85
C SER A 87 9.72 1.02 -4.30
N ARG A 88 11.00 1.38 -4.44
CA ARG A 88 12.11 0.71 -3.74
C ARG A 88 12.20 1.15 -2.28
N ARG A 89 11.67 2.33 -1.94
CA ARG A 89 11.61 2.82 -0.56
C ARG A 89 10.42 2.17 0.16
N PRO A 90 10.53 1.92 1.49
CA PRO A 90 9.40 1.43 2.27
C PRO A 90 8.22 2.38 2.20
N ILE A 91 7.04 1.85 1.90
CA ILE A 91 5.79 2.60 1.97
C ILE A 91 5.22 2.44 3.37
N GLY A 92 4.86 3.55 4.02
CA GLY A 92 4.15 3.56 5.28
C GLY A 92 2.68 3.18 5.11
N TRP A 93 2.15 2.43 6.06
CA TRP A 93 0.77 1.93 6.03
C TRP A 93 -0.01 2.45 7.22
N MET A 94 -1.26 2.81 6.98
CA MET A 94 -2.23 3.06 8.05
C MET A 94 -3.19 1.88 8.12
N ILE A 95 -3.22 1.18 9.26
CA ILE A 95 -4.06 0.00 9.48
C ILE A 95 -4.99 0.27 10.69
N ALA A 96 -6.20 -0.23 10.62
CA ALA A 96 -7.13 -0.14 11.74
C ALA A 96 -6.61 -0.95 12.95
N ARG A 97 -6.68 -0.35 14.14
CA ARG A 97 -6.10 -0.89 15.39
C ARG A 97 -6.56 -2.30 15.73
N GLU A 98 -7.79 -2.65 15.38
CA GLU A 98 -8.35 -3.99 15.60
C GLU A 98 -7.59 -5.10 14.85
N PHE A 99 -6.92 -4.78 13.74
CA PHE A 99 -6.09 -5.73 12.99
C PHE A 99 -4.66 -5.85 13.53
N ALA A 100 -4.26 -4.97 14.45
CA ALA A 100 -2.97 -5.01 15.10
C ALA A 100 -3.02 -5.76 16.46
N SER A 101 -4.03 -6.56 16.70
CA SER A 101 -4.23 -7.30 17.95
C SER A 101 -3.40 -8.60 17.99
N GLY A 102 -2.88 -8.92 19.19
CA GLY A 102 -2.03 -10.08 19.42
C GLY A 102 -0.53 -9.76 19.39
N PRO A 103 0.28 -10.43 20.24
CA PRO A 103 1.68 -10.08 20.46
C PRO A 103 2.54 -10.23 19.19
N LEU A 104 2.32 -11.30 18.42
CA LEU A 104 3.05 -11.56 17.18
C LEU A 104 2.73 -10.51 16.11
N ILE A 105 1.45 -10.20 15.92
CA ILE A 105 1.01 -9.20 14.95
C ILE A 105 1.52 -7.82 15.36
N HIS A 106 1.44 -7.48 16.64
CA HIS A 106 1.95 -6.21 17.15
C HIS A 106 3.46 -6.07 16.90
N HIS A 107 4.24 -7.12 17.15
CA HIS A 107 5.67 -7.12 16.88
C HIS A 107 5.98 -6.95 15.39
N LEU A 108 5.26 -7.65 14.52
CA LEU A 108 5.37 -7.52 13.07
C LEU A 108 5.04 -6.09 12.59
N MET A 109 3.95 -5.50 13.10
CA MET A 109 3.56 -4.12 12.79
C MET A 109 4.62 -3.09 13.22
N ASN A 110 5.29 -3.33 14.34
CA ASN A 110 6.41 -2.48 14.79
C ASN A 110 7.64 -2.61 13.88
N ILE A 111 7.98 -3.81 13.42
CA ILE A 111 9.09 -4.01 12.47
C ILE A 111 8.81 -3.29 11.14
N LEU A 112 7.57 -3.38 10.66
CA LEU A 112 7.12 -2.74 9.43
C LEU A 112 6.82 -1.25 9.61
N ASP A 113 6.93 -0.74 10.84
CA ASP A 113 6.63 0.64 11.20
C ASP A 113 5.26 1.12 10.73
N VAL A 114 4.24 0.29 10.97
CA VAL A 114 2.85 0.53 10.59
C VAL A 114 2.21 1.54 11.54
N ILE A 115 1.41 2.44 10.99
CA ILE A 115 0.64 3.42 11.76
C ILE A 115 -0.72 2.84 12.06
N THR A 116 -1.01 2.55 13.33
CA THR A 116 -2.34 2.06 13.72
C THR A 116 -3.28 3.22 14.01
N ALA A 117 -4.48 3.18 13.46
CA ALA A 117 -5.51 4.20 13.64
C ALA A 117 -6.81 3.61 14.20
N GLY A 118 -7.48 4.35 15.07
CA GLY A 118 -8.83 4.00 15.52
C GLY A 118 -9.87 4.28 14.42
N ARG A 119 -10.88 3.42 14.30
CA ARG A 119 -11.97 3.63 13.33
C ARG A 119 -13.06 4.59 13.83
N ARG A 120 -13.19 4.79 15.14
CA ARG A 120 -14.20 5.69 15.70
C ARG A 120 -13.71 7.13 15.64
N GLY A 121 -14.29 7.93 14.75
CA GLY A 121 -13.96 9.35 14.59
C GLY A 121 -12.61 9.62 13.87
N VAL A 122 -12.03 10.78 14.13
CA VAL A 122 -10.70 11.17 13.61
C VAL A 122 -9.66 10.81 14.65
N ASP A 123 -8.80 9.82 14.37
CA ASP A 123 -7.62 9.55 15.21
C ASP A 123 -6.58 10.64 14.98
N THR A 124 -6.60 11.64 15.87
CA THR A 124 -5.74 12.83 15.77
C THR A 124 -4.26 12.45 15.93
N ALA A 125 -3.93 11.44 16.74
CA ALA A 125 -2.55 11.02 16.95
C ALA A 125 -1.99 10.34 15.71
N ALA A 126 -2.73 9.39 15.13
CA ALA A 126 -2.36 8.71 13.89
C ALA A 126 -2.24 9.74 12.74
N THR A 127 -3.21 10.65 12.60
CA THR A 127 -3.19 11.69 11.57
C THR A 127 -1.96 12.61 11.71
N LYS A 128 -1.63 13.08 12.93
CA LYS A 128 -0.44 13.89 13.18
C LYS A 128 0.85 13.13 12.85
N ARG A 129 0.89 11.82 13.16
CA ARG A 129 2.03 10.97 12.83
C ARG A 129 2.21 10.87 11.31
N VAL A 130 1.14 10.60 10.55
CA VAL A 130 1.19 10.52 9.07
C VAL A 130 1.68 11.83 8.47
N ILE A 131 1.14 12.99 8.92
CA ILE A 131 1.56 14.31 8.43
C ILE A 131 3.06 14.53 8.69
N ARG A 132 3.54 14.23 9.90
CA ARG A 132 4.94 14.40 10.26
C ARG A 132 5.86 13.51 9.41
N GLU A 133 5.50 12.25 9.23
CA GLU A 133 6.30 11.29 8.47
C GLU A 133 6.30 11.59 6.98
N ALA A 134 5.16 11.97 6.40
CA ALA A 134 5.08 12.39 5.00
C ALA A 134 5.94 13.65 4.75
N LYS A 135 5.87 14.63 5.66
CA LYS A 135 6.70 15.84 5.60
C LYS A 135 8.21 15.54 5.76
N ALA A 136 8.55 14.45 6.44
CA ALA A 136 9.93 13.98 6.60
C ALA A 136 10.43 13.12 5.43
N GLY A 137 9.70 13.09 4.30
CA GLY A 137 10.13 12.39 3.08
C GLY A 137 9.57 10.97 2.93
N ARG A 138 8.72 10.47 3.86
CA ARG A 138 8.18 9.12 3.76
C ARG A 138 7.03 9.05 2.75
N LEU A 139 7.01 7.96 1.97
CA LEU A 139 5.86 7.58 1.17
C LEU A 139 4.84 6.90 2.08
N ILE A 140 3.59 7.34 2.04
CA ILE A 140 2.52 6.75 2.87
C ILE A 140 1.32 6.44 2.00
N CYS A 141 0.84 5.20 2.05
CA CYS A 141 -0.35 4.78 1.33
C CYS A 141 -1.58 4.88 2.24
N MET A 142 -2.61 5.49 1.70
CA MET A 142 -3.92 5.63 2.33
C MET A 142 -5.01 5.27 1.33
N PHE A 143 -5.94 4.41 1.75
CA PHE A 143 -7.09 4.06 0.93
C PHE A 143 -8.25 5.03 1.24
N PRO A 144 -8.71 5.83 0.27
CA PRO A 144 -9.76 6.83 0.51
C PRO A 144 -11.09 6.25 0.99
N GLU A 145 -11.38 5.01 0.63
CA GLU A 145 -12.57 4.25 1.05
C GLU A 145 -12.57 3.97 2.57
N GLY A 146 -11.38 3.87 3.18
CA GLY A 146 -11.20 3.59 4.61
C GLY A 146 -11.61 2.19 5.04
N ARG A 147 -11.98 1.33 4.11
CA ARG A 147 -12.39 -0.07 4.30
C ARG A 147 -12.20 -0.86 3.01
N LEU A 148 -12.18 -2.19 3.10
CA LEU A 148 -12.20 -3.06 1.94
C LEU A 148 -13.52 -2.87 1.16
N ASN A 149 -13.40 -2.69 -0.14
CA ASN A 149 -14.54 -2.66 -1.04
C ASN A 149 -14.96 -4.09 -1.38
N THR A 150 -16.03 -4.54 -0.76
CA THR A 150 -16.63 -5.87 -0.97
C THR A 150 -17.80 -5.85 -1.93
N THR A 151 -18.04 -4.71 -2.60
CA THR A 151 -19.14 -4.51 -3.57
C THR A 151 -18.64 -4.63 -5.00
N GLU A 152 -19.59 -4.64 -5.96
CA GLU A 152 -19.27 -4.58 -7.40
C GLU A 152 -18.91 -3.17 -7.88
N GLN A 153 -19.04 -2.14 -7.04
CA GLN A 153 -18.69 -0.77 -7.38
C GLN A 153 -17.19 -0.63 -7.60
N PHE A 154 -16.79 0.24 -8.52
CA PHE A 154 -15.39 0.58 -8.78
C PHE A 154 -14.65 1.01 -7.50
N MET A 155 -15.20 1.96 -6.79
CA MET A 155 -14.81 2.37 -5.43
C MET A 155 -16.07 2.67 -4.63
N GLN A 156 -16.03 2.44 -3.33
CA GLN A 156 -17.08 2.86 -2.39
C GLN A 156 -16.97 4.35 -2.09
N SER A 157 -17.92 4.87 -1.29
CA SER A 157 -17.88 6.25 -0.84
C SER A 157 -16.54 6.59 -0.14
N CYS A 158 -15.91 7.68 -0.57
CA CYS A 158 -14.56 8.06 -0.22
C CYS A 158 -14.51 9.24 0.76
N ARG A 159 -13.41 9.34 1.49
CA ARG A 159 -13.16 10.38 2.49
C ARG A 159 -12.02 11.29 2.07
N PRO A 160 -12.08 12.59 2.43
CA PRO A 160 -11.04 13.54 2.11
C PRO A 160 -9.79 13.44 2.99
N GLY A 161 -9.71 12.45 3.90
CA GLY A 161 -8.65 12.35 4.91
C GLY A 161 -7.24 12.29 4.33
N ALA A 162 -7.03 11.52 3.26
CA ALA A 162 -5.74 11.39 2.58
C ALA A 162 -5.30 12.74 1.97
N ILE A 163 -6.22 13.44 1.32
CA ILE A 163 -5.96 14.74 0.69
C ILE A 163 -5.68 15.81 1.75
N MET A 164 -6.45 15.84 2.83
CA MET A 164 -6.20 16.73 3.96
C MET A 164 -4.79 16.52 4.54
N VAL A 165 -4.36 15.28 4.69
CA VAL A 165 -3.02 14.94 5.17
C VAL A 165 -1.96 15.43 4.21
N ALA A 166 -2.11 15.19 2.90
CA ALA A 166 -1.16 15.62 1.87
C ALA A 166 -0.99 17.15 1.86
N ILE A 167 -2.10 17.90 1.88
CA ILE A 167 -2.08 19.37 1.92
C ILE A 167 -1.36 19.85 3.18
N ARG A 168 -1.67 19.29 4.36
CA ARG A 168 -1.05 19.69 5.63
C ARG A 168 0.42 19.29 5.73
N ALA A 169 0.82 18.21 5.09
CA ALA A 169 2.21 17.79 5.00
C ALA A 169 3.01 18.59 3.96
N GLY A 170 2.35 19.26 3.03
CA GLY A 170 3.00 19.97 1.92
C GLY A 170 3.57 19.02 0.86
N VAL A 171 2.96 17.83 0.68
CA VAL A 171 3.45 16.80 -0.25
C VAL A 171 2.42 16.48 -1.34
N PRO A 172 2.85 15.99 -2.51
CA PRO A 172 1.94 15.59 -3.57
C PRO A 172 1.13 14.34 -3.21
N VAL A 173 0.04 14.13 -3.96
CA VAL A 173 -0.73 12.88 -3.98
C VAL A 173 -0.39 12.11 -5.24
N ILE A 174 -0.12 10.82 -5.11
CA ILE A 174 0.10 9.92 -6.26
C ILE A 174 -1.09 8.97 -6.35
N PRO A 175 -1.94 9.11 -7.39
CA PRO A 175 -3.03 8.19 -7.62
C PRO A 175 -2.49 6.87 -8.15
N CYS A 176 -3.01 5.77 -7.63
CA CYS A 176 -2.69 4.41 -8.05
C CYS A 176 -3.97 3.62 -8.31
N TYR A 177 -3.92 2.68 -9.23
CA TYR A 177 -5.03 1.77 -9.49
C TYR A 177 -4.57 0.32 -9.46
N LEU A 178 -5.23 -0.46 -8.65
CA LEU A 178 -5.01 -1.90 -8.54
C LEU A 178 -6.11 -2.65 -9.33
N HIS A 179 -5.69 -3.42 -10.32
CA HIS A 179 -6.56 -4.18 -11.20
C HIS A 179 -6.44 -5.68 -10.98
N ASN A 180 -7.56 -6.39 -11.10
CA ASN A 180 -7.66 -7.86 -11.06
C ASN A 180 -7.07 -8.47 -9.79
N LEU A 181 -7.39 -7.87 -8.66
CA LEU A 181 -6.96 -8.31 -7.34
C LEU A 181 -7.58 -9.65 -6.94
N PRO A 182 -6.88 -10.50 -6.19
CA PRO A 182 -7.48 -11.64 -5.53
C PRO A 182 -8.44 -11.12 -4.46
N PHE A 183 -9.73 -11.16 -4.77
CA PHE A 183 -10.80 -10.64 -3.91
C PHE A 183 -11.36 -11.73 -3.01
N SER A 184 -11.61 -11.38 -1.74
CA SER A 184 -12.35 -12.25 -0.80
C SER A 184 -12.81 -11.50 0.42
N ASN A 185 -13.94 -11.92 0.99
CA ASN A 185 -14.42 -11.50 2.32
C ASN A 185 -13.58 -12.13 3.45
N VAL A 186 -12.76 -13.14 3.15
CA VAL A 186 -11.86 -13.79 4.11
C VAL A 186 -10.47 -13.20 3.98
N ILE A 187 -9.95 -12.60 5.05
CA ILE A 187 -8.67 -11.86 5.07
C ILE A 187 -7.49 -12.71 4.55
N ALA A 188 -7.46 -13.99 4.88
CA ALA A 188 -6.36 -14.88 4.49
C ALA A 188 -6.47 -15.42 3.05
N GLN A 189 -7.66 -15.44 2.45
CA GLN A 189 -7.91 -16.09 1.17
C GLN A 189 -7.09 -15.50 0.00
N PRO A 190 -6.87 -14.19 -0.13
CA PRO A 190 -6.02 -13.64 -1.18
C PRO A 190 -4.62 -14.24 -1.23
N PHE A 191 -4.05 -14.65 -0.09
CA PHE A 191 -2.69 -15.18 0.00
C PHE A 191 -2.50 -16.60 -0.57
N TYR A 192 -3.57 -17.29 -0.91
CA TYR A 192 -3.52 -18.57 -1.61
C TYR A 192 -4.38 -18.60 -2.90
N THR A 193 -4.88 -17.44 -3.33
CA THR A 193 -5.66 -17.29 -4.56
C THR A 193 -4.78 -16.78 -5.69
N PRO A 194 -4.53 -17.56 -6.76
CA PRO A 194 -3.82 -17.10 -7.94
C PRO A 194 -4.55 -15.95 -8.63
N ALA A 195 -3.80 -14.95 -9.10
CA ALA A 195 -4.35 -13.82 -9.83
C ALA A 195 -3.34 -13.30 -10.89
N ARG A 196 -3.76 -12.34 -11.70
CA ARG A 196 -2.89 -11.55 -12.59
C ARG A 196 -3.10 -10.08 -12.27
N VAL A 197 -2.44 -9.62 -11.22
CA VAL A 197 -2.63 -8.26 -10.71
C VAL A 197 -1.83 -7.28 -11.55
N SER A 198 -2.42 -6.12 -11.82
CA SER A 198 -1.71 -4.98 -12.42
C SER A 198 -1.83 -3.76 -11.50
N LEU A 199 -0.69 -3.13 -11.21
CA LEU A 199 -0.62 -1.86 -10.51
C LEU A 199 -0.29 -0.77 -11.52
N PHE A 200 -1.16 0.23 -11.62
CA PHE A 200 -0.94 1.44 -12.39
C PHE A 200 -0.62 2.58 -11.44
N VAL A 201 0.48 3.28 -11.72
CA VAL A 201 0.93 4.45 -10.94
C VAL A 201 0.77 5.67 -11.82
N GLY A 202 0.00 6.65 -11.35
CA GLY A 202 -0.23 7.91 -12.04
C GLY A 202 0.81 8.97 -11.71
N GLU A 203 0.70 10.12 -12.36
CA GLU A 203 1.57 11.25 -12.12
C GLU A 203 1.27 11.91 -10.75
N PRO A 204 2.29 12.46 -10.09
CA PRO A 204 2.11 13.20 -8.85
C PRO A 204 1.23 14.44 -9.05
N ILE A 205 0.24 14.60 -8.20
CA ILE A 205 -0.71 15.73 -8.20
C ILE A 205 -0.31 16.71 -7.10
N ASP A 206 0.00 17.95 -7.45
CA ASP A 206 0.25 19.02 -6.49
C ASP A 206 -1.08 19.49 -5.86
N VAL A 207 -1.52 18.77 -4.84
CA VAL A 207 -2.76 19.08 -4.12
C VAL A 207 -2.67 20.36 -3.29
N VAL A 208 -1.46 20.78 -2.93
CA VAL A 208 -1.24 22.05 -2.20
C VAL A 208 -1.57 23.22 -3.10
N LYS A 209 -1.08 23.21 -4.34
CA LYS A 209 -1.40 24.20 -5.37
C LYS A 209 -2.87 24.17 -5.73
N LEU A 210 -3.46 22.98 -5.94
CA LEU A 210 -4.90 22.82 -6.25
C LEU A 210 -5.82 23.34 -5.15
N ALA A 211 -5.41 23.19 -3.89
CA ALA A 211 -6.15 23.67 -2.72
C ALA A 211 -5.85 25.14 -2.38
N ASN A 212 -4.85 25.74 -3.02
CA ASN A 212 -4.33 27.07 -2.64
C ASN A 212 -4.05 27.18 -1.13
N GLY A 213 -3.53 26.10 -0.53
CA GLY A 213 -3.24 25.97 0.90
C GLY A 213 -4.47 25.86 1.81
N GLN A 214 -5.69 25.89 1.26
CA GLN A 214 -6.94 25.84 2.01
C GLN A 214 -7.33 24.40 2.37
N THR A 215 -7.98 24.22 3.52
CA THR A 215 -8.46 22.91 4.00
C THR A 215 -9.91 22.96 4.46
N ASP A 216 -10.68 23.92 3.95
CA ASP A 216 -12.13 23.97 4.16
C ASP A 216 -12.83 22.79 3.48
N LYS A 217 -14.08 22.52 3.89
CA LYS A 217 -14.81 21.33 3.42
C LYS A 217 -15.01 21.30 1.89
N ALA A 218 -15.32 22.45 1.28
CA ALA A 218 -15.60 22.51 -0.16
C ALA A 218 -14.32 22.28 -0.97
N THR A 219 -13.23 22.92 -0.57
CA THR A 219 -11.90 22.72 -1.19
C THR A 219 -11.42 21.29 -1.06
N LEU A 220 -11.50 20.69 0.14
CA LEU A 220 -11.12 19.30 0.35
C LEU A 220 -11.97 18.35 -0.50
N GLN A 221 -13.28 18.57 -0.59
CA GLN A 221 -14.15 17.76 -1.43
C GLN A 221 -13.77 17.87 -2.91
N ARG A 222 -13.59 19.07 -3.42
CA ARG A 222 -13.22 19.32 -4.83
C ARG A 222 -11.88 18.66 -5.20
N VAL A 223 -10.84 18.86 -4.37
CA VAL A 223 -9.52 18.27 -4.63
C VAL A 223 -9.55 16.75 -4.48
N THR A 224 -10.33 16.22 -3.53
CA THR A 224 -10.50 14.76 -3.38
C THR A 224 -11.15 14.18 -4.63
N ILE A 225 -12.26 14.75 -5.12
CA ILE A 225 -12.93 14.31 -6.34
C ILE A 225 -11.96 14.30 -7.52
N HIS A 226 -11.14 15.34 -7.67
CA HIS A 226 -10.14 15.39 -8.74
C HIS A 226 -9.14 14.22 -8.63
N CYS A 227 -8.58 13.95 -7.46
CA CYS A 227 -7.64 12.84 -7.26
C CYS A 227 -8.28 11.46 -7.47
N LEU A 228 -9.56 11.29 -7.07
CA LEU A 228 -10.29 10.03 -7.28
C LEU A 228 -10.60 9.80 -8.76
N LYS A 229 -10.91 10.84 -9.52
CA LYS A 229 -11.10 10.76 -10.98
C LYS A 229 -9.81 10.34 -11.70
N GLU A 230 -8.64 10.71 -11.17
CA GLU A 230 -7.36 10.23 -11.71
C GLU A 230 -7.17 8.72 -11.48
N ILE A 231 -7.64 8.16 -10.34
CA ILE A 231 -7.67 6.69 -10.14
C ILE A 231 -8.59 6.03 -11.19
N ALA A 232 -9.76 6.61 -11.44
CA ALA A 232 -10.69 6.10 -12.45
C ALA A 232 -10.10 6.20 -13.87
N ARG A 233 -9.39 7.28 -14.19
CA ARG A 233 -8.68 7.44 -15.46
C ARG A 233 -7.61 6.36 -15.67
N LEU A 234 -6.86 6.01 -14.64
CA LEU A 234 -5.89 4.90 -14.68
C LEU A 234 -6.57 3.53 -14.91
N ALA A 235 -7.83 3.39 -14.49
CA ALA A 235 -8.66 2.22 -14.77
C ALA A 235 -9.32 2.24 -16.17
N GLY A 236 -9.15 3.31 -16.94
CA GLY A 236 -9.83 3.50 -18.22
C GLY A 236 -11.30 3.91 -18.10
N ILE A 237 -11.72 4.39 -16.91
CA ILE A 237 -13.10 4.81 -16.63
C ILE A 237 -13.14 6.34 -16.62
N HIS A 238 -13.86 6.94 -17.57
CA HIS A 238 -13.87 8.40 -17.76
C HIS A 238 -15.10 9.08 -17.18
N ASP A 239 -16.25 8.39 -17.13
CA ASP A 239 -17.55 8.94 -16.73
C ASP A 239 -17.95 8.59 -15.28
N TRP A 240 -16.99 8.18 -14.47
CA TRP A 240 -17.25 7.82 -13.08
C TRP A 240 -17.28 9.06 -12.18
N GLU A 241 -18.36 9.17 -11.39
CA GLU A 241 -18.50 10.22 -10.38
C GLU A 241 -18.28 9.63 -8.96
N PRO A 242 -17.27 10.15 -8.23
CA PRO A 242 -16.97 9.68 -6.88
C PRO A 242 -18.08 10.05 -5.89
N GLU A 243 -18.50 9.10 -5.10
CA GLU A 243 -19.36 9.35 -3.94
C GLU A 243 -18.51 9.76 -2.73
N MET A 244 -18.88 10.87 -2.08
CA MET A 244 -18.20 11.35 -0.88
C MET A 244 -18.94 10.86 0.37
N ALA A 245 -18.22 10.17 1.26
CA ALA A 245 -18.77 9.66 2.52
C ALA A 245 -19.27 10.79 3.42
N GLY A 246 -20.51 10.70 3.90
CA GLY A 246 -21.11 11.63 4.84
C GLY A 246 -20.55 11.50 6.27
N LYS A 247 -21.01 12.36 7.19
CA LYS A 247 -20.61 12.32 8.62
C LYS A 247 -20.97 11.00 9.32
N ASN A 248 -22.03 10.31 8.85
CA ASN A 248 -22.60 9.10 9.48
C ASN A 248 -22.20 7.79 8.79
N TRP A 249 -21.18 7.80 7.93
CA TRP A 249 -20.78 6.63 7.15
C TRP A 249 -20.58 5.33 7.95
N LEU A 250 -20.27 5.43 9.28
CA LEU A 250 -20.16 4.26 10.17
C LEU A 250 -21.54 3.66 10.52
N LYS A 251 -22.63 4.46 10.46
CA LYS A 251 -23.99 3.99 10.73
C LYS A 251 -24.58 3.24 9.53
N ASP A 252 -24.11 3.56 8.32
CA ASP A 252 -24.54 2.92 7.08
C ASP A 252 -24.00 1.48 6.91
N GLN A 253 -23.26 0.97 7.92
CA GLN A 253 -22.67 -0.39 7.89
C GLN A 253 -23.56 -1.44 8.60
N THR A 254 -24.65 -1.05 9.21
CA THR A 254 -25.52 -1.94 10.01
C THR A 254 -26.91 -2.16 9.41
N SER A 255 -27.12 -1.74 8.18
CA SER A 255 -28.36 -2.01 7.41
C SER A 255 -28.13 -3.06 6.33
#